data_5fae30806bedad91816dbbc94440aff6
#
_entry.id   5fae30806bedad91816dbbc94440aff6
#
_cell.length_a   1.000
_cell.length_b   1.000
_cell.length_c   1.000
_cell.angle_alpha   90.00
_cell.angle_beta   90.00
_cell.angle_gamma   90.00
#
_symmetry.space_group_name_H-M   'P 1'
#
loop_
_entity.id
_entity.type
_entity.pdbx_description
1 polymer ?
#
loop_
_entity_poly.entity_id
_entity_poly.type
_entity_poly.pdbx_seq_one_letter_code
_entity_poly.pdbx_strand_id
1 'polypeptide(L)'
;TFVLKLNDYAGVIHLHSDYSHDGRASIREIVEAARSNGIDFVMLTDHNWLQAKYDGHERSYDGVHLIIGIEVTPRYNHYIAFGIDEPLISCDLAWVFPYEDELDISPQFYIDWVRNKGGIGFIAHPDHEGSPRFHVKQFNWNDWSVTGYTGMGIWDFMTDWQGQLTGFARALLSYYLPAYMLKGPKKETLRRWDELNRARRVVGIGELDNHETIKEMFGFEFRIFPFSKAFRFIRTHVLTEASFLEEGERNREIVLSALKRGRAYVALEYFEETRGFSFVVLDESE
;
A
#
# COMPACT_ATOMS: atom_id res chain seq x y z
N THR A 1 -29.13 19.11 12.12
CA THR A 1 -27.78 18.80 11.61
C THR A 1 -27.71 17.29 11.43
N PHE A 2 -27.76 16.83 10.19
CA PHE A 2 -27.56 15.42 9.86
C PHE A 2 -26.06 15.12 10.03
N VAL A 3 -25.66 14.48 11.11
CA VAL A 3 -24.33 13.92 11.23
C VAL A 3 -24.35 12.60 10.46
N LEU A 4 -23.74 12.58 9.28
CA LEU A 4 -23.55 11.33 8.52
C LEU A 4 -22.70 10.39 9.36
N LYS A 5 -23.30 9.33 9.89
CA LYS A 5 -22.56 8.32 10.66
C LYS A 5 -21.86 7.39 9.67
N LEU A 6 -20.55 7.56 9.53
CA LEU A 6 -19.72 6.69 8.72
C LEU A 6 -19.10 5.59 9.59
N ASN A 7 -18.97 4.41 9.01
CA ASN A 7 -18.16 3.33 9.59
C ASN A 7 -16.69 3.64 9.25
N ASP A 8 -15.81 3.41 10.21
CA ASP A 8 -14.38 3.62 10.10
C ASP A 8 -13.66 2.27 10.13
N TYR A 9 -13.08 1.87 9.00
CA TYR A 9 -12.37 0.61 8.84
C TYR A 9 -10.89 0.86 8.61
N ALA A 10 -10.06 0.26 9.47
CA ALA A 10 -8.60 0.35 9.38
C ALA A 10 -8.04 -0.73 8.46
N GLY A 11 -7.23 -0.34 7.51
CA GLY A 11 -6.58 -1.26 6.59
C GLY A 11 -5.11 -1.00 6.40
N VAL A 12 -4.46 -1.99 5.81
CA VAL A 12 -3.07 -1.91 5.35
C VAL A 12 -3.04 -2.12 3.84
N ILE A 13 -2.27 -1.30 3.17
CA ILE A 13 -2.17 -1.27 1.71
C ILE A 13 -0.72 -1.43 1.30
N HIS A 14 -0.47 -2.13 0.20
CA HIS A 14 0.83 -2.35 -0.40
C HIS A 14 1.70 -3.27 0.47
N LEU A 15 1.62 -4.56 0.21
CA LEU A 15 2.43 -5.59 0.84
C LEU A 15 2.54 -6.81 -0.08
N HIS A 16 3.55 -7.65 0.18
CA HIS A 16 3.90 -8.77 -0.68
C HIS A 16 3.90 -10.08 0.10
N SER A 17 3.28 -11.09 -0.48
CA SER A 17 3.23 -12.44 0.08
C SER A 17 4.29 -13.35 -0.54
N ASP A 18 4.26 -14.63 -0.19
CA ASP A 18 5.06 -15.68 -0.82
C ASP A 18 4.66 -15.99 -2.28
N TYR A 19 3.63 -15.32 -2.79
CA TYR A 19 3.33 -15.28 -4.24
C TYR A 19 4.26 -14.32 -5.00
N SER A 20 4.86 -13.34 -4.34
CA SER A 20 5.95 -12.53 -4.90
C SER A 20 7.30 -13.25 -4.77
N HIS A 21 8.18 -13.07 -5.73
CA HIS A 21 9.51 -13.69 -5.73
C HIS A 21 10.38 -13.30 -4.52
N ASP A 22 10.11 -12.17 -3.91
CA ASP A 22 10.86 -11.56 -2.80
C ASP A 22 10.07 -11.46 -1.50
N GLY A 23 8.76 -11.72 -1.51
CA GLY A 23 7.93 -11.86 -0.31
C GLY A 23 8.16 -13.19 0.41
N ARG A 24 7.88 -13.25 1.72
CA ARG A 24 8.19 -14.43 2.55
C ARG A 24 7.03 -14.98 3.35
N ALA A 25 6.03 -14.17 3.63
CA ALA A 25 4.89 -14.60 4.43
C ALA A 25 3.80 -15.22 3.57
N SER A 26 3.23 -16.31 4.03
CA SER A 26 2.03 -16.87 3.44
C SER A 26 0.81 -15.99 3.69
N ILE A 27 -0.22 -16.13 2.85
CA ILE A 27 -1.52 -15.47 3.05
C ILE A 27 -2.05 -15.70 4.46
N ARG A 28 -1.89 -16.90 4.99
CA ARG A 28 -2.34 -17.23 6.35
C ARG A 28 -1.62 -16.39 7.41
N GLU A 29 -0.30 -16.28 7.34
CA GLU A 29 0.48 -15.48 8.29
C GLU A 29 0.10 -14.00 8.20
N ILE A 30 -0.13 -13.48 7.00
CA ILE A 30 -0.58 -12.09 6.77
C ILE A 30 -1.94 -11.85 7.44
N VAL A 31 -2.90 -12.74 7.21
CA VAL A 31 -4.26 -12.62 7.80
C VAL A 31 -4.22 -12.76 9.31
N GLU A 32 -3.44 -13.69 9.87
CA GLU A 32 -3.27 -13.84 11.32
C GLU A 32 -2.62 -12.60 11.95
N ALA A 33 -1.64 -12.00 11.27
CA ALA A 33 -1.04 -10.74 11.67
C ALA A 33 -2.06 -9.58 11.64
N ALA A 34 -2.88 -9.50 10.59
CA ALA A 34 -3.92 -8.49 10.46
C ALA A 34 -4.95 -8.60 11.59
N ARG A 35 -5.46 -9.80 11.83
CA ARG A 35 -6.42 -10.06 12.90
C ARG A 35 -5.87 -9.68 14.28
N SER A 36 -4.62 -10.07 14.57
CA SER A 36 -4.00 -9.77 15.88
C SER A 36 -3.73 -8.28 16.09
N ASN A 37 -3.73 -7.49 15.02
CA ASN A 37 -3.55 -6.04 15.06
C ASN A 37 -4.87 -5.24 14.90
N GLY A 38 -6.03 -5.91 14.86
CA GLY A 38 -7.31 -5.21 14.69
C GLY A 38 -7.49 -4.55 13.32
N ILE A 39 -6.86 -5.10 12.27
CA ILE A 39 -6.99 -4.66 10.88
C ILE A 39 -8.29 -5.25 10.29
N ASP A 40 -9.09 -4.42 9.65
CA ASP A 40 -10.35 -4.85 9.03
C ASP A 40 -10.16 -5.31 7.58
N PHE A 41 -9.20 -4.72 6.86
CA PHE A 41 -8.90 -5.12 5.48
C PHE A 41 -7.40 -5.04 5.16
N VAL A 42 -6.99 -5.93 4.27
CA VAL A 42 -5.62 -6.00 3.74
C VAL A 42 -5.69 -5.89 2.22
N MET A 43 -4.93 -4.99 1.64
CA MET A 43 -4.82 -4.80 0.19
C MET A 43 -3.44 -5.29 -0.27
N LEU A 44 -3.38 -6.56 -0.65
CA LEU A 44 -2.18 -7.26 -1.11
C LEU A 44 -1.85 -6.89 -2.56
N THR A 45 -0.56 -6.73 -2.87
CA THR A 45 -0.09 -6.26 -4.17
C THR A 45 1.16 -6.99 -4.63
N ASP A 46 1.08 -8.30 -4.77
CA ASP A 46 2.19 -9.08 -5.29
C ASP A 46 2.65 -8.57 -6.66
N HIS A 47 3.95 -8.63 -6.92
CA HIS A 47 4.58 -8.06 -8.12
C HIS A 47 4.02 -8.66 -9.42
N ASN A 48 3.37 -7.84 -10.25
CA ASN A 48 2.86 -8.18 -11.58
C ASN A 48 1.98 -9.45 -11.65
N TRP A 49 1.43 -9.91 -10.51
CA TRP A 49 0.89 -11.25 -10.37
C TRP A 49 -0.45 -11.27 -9.61
N LEU A 50 -1.43 -11.98 -10.13
CA LEU A 50 -2.76 -12.16 -9.50
C LEU A 50 -3.01 -13.61 -9.05
N GLN A 51 -1.98 -14.46 -8.94
CA GLN A 51 -2.18 -15.88 -8.65
C GLN A 51 -2.89 -16.11 -7.31
N ALA A 52 -2.57 -15.33 -6.27
CA ALA A 52 -3.27 -15.40 -5.00
C ALA A 52 -4.80 -15.20 -5.15
N LYS A 53 -5.24 -14.34 -6.09
CA LYS A 53 -6.64 -14.15 -6.42
C LYS A 53 -7.22 -15.38 -7.13
N TYR A 54 -6.51 -15.93 -8.11
CA TYR A 54 -6.95 -17.11 -8.85
C TYR A 54 -7.02 -18.36 -7.98
N ASP A 55 -6.21 -18.44 -6.95
CA ASP A 55 -6.25 -19.50 -5.92
C ASP A 55 -7.37 -19.27 -4.88
N GLY A 56 -8.20 -18.21 -5.06
CA GLY A 56 -9.38 -17.95 -4.25
C GLY A 56 -9.10 -17.27 -2.91
N HIS A 57 -7.99 -16.58 -2.78
CA HIS A 57 -7.62 -15.90 -1.55
C HIS A 57 -8.29 -14.53 -1.37
N GLU A 58 -8.89 -13.93 -2.41
CA GLU A 58 -9.66 -12.68 -2.29
C GLU A 58 -11.00 -12.95 -1.60
N ARG A 59 -11.03 -12.91 -0.28
CA ARG A 59 -12.21 -13.20 0.54
C ARG A 59 -12.05 -12.70 1.98
N SER A 60 -13.08 -12.91 2.80
CA SER A 60 -13.02 -12.66 4.25
C SER A 60 -12.42 -13.83 5.00
N TYR A 61 -11.63 -13.52 6.02
CA TYR A 61 -11.00 -14.47 6.95
C TYR A 61 -11.24 -13.98 8.39
N ASP A 62 -12.22 -14.54 9.08
CA ASP A 62 -12.51 -14.22 10.49
C ASP A 62 -12.56 -12.69 10.77
N GLY A 63 -13.24 -11.92 9.91
CA GLY A 63 -13.41 -10.47 10.06
C GLY A 63 -12.35 -9.63 9.33
N VAL A 64 -11.29 -10.21 8.80
CA VAL A 64 -10.31 -9.53 7.95
C VAL A 64 -10.66 -9.76 6.47
N HIS A 65 -10.81 -8.69 5.70
CA HIS A 65 -11.06 -8.77 4.26
C HIS A 65 -9.78 -8.65 3.46
N LEU A 66 -9.38 -9.73 2.78
CA LEU A 66 -8.25 -9.72 1.88
C LEU A 66 -8.72 -9.28 0.49
N ILE A 67 -8.16 -8.18 0.01
CA ILE A 67 -8.37 -7.61 -1.32
C ILE A 67 -7.06 -7.78 -2.09
N ILE A 68 -7.12 -8.39 -3.26
CA ILE A 68 -5.94 -8.71 -4.05
C ILE A 68 -5.86 -7.79 -5.26
N GLY A 69 -4.72 -7.13 -5.37
CA GLY A 69 -4.30 -6.33 -6.50
C GLY A 69 -2.93 -6.76 -7.00
N ILE A 70 -2.29 -5.88 -7.72
CA ILE A 70 -0.91 -6.06 -8.19
C ILE A 70 -0.10 -4.79 -7.93
N GLU A 71 1.20 -4.94 -7.79
CA GLU A 71 2.14 -3.87 -8.03
C GLU A 71 2.77 -4.06 -9.42
N VAL A 72 2.55 -3.12 -10.32
CA VAL A 72 3.25 -3.04 -11.61
C VAL A 72 4.61 -2.42 -11.35
N THR A 73 5.68 -3.19 -11.58
CA THR A 73 7.05 -2.87 -11.16
C THR A 73 8.04 -2.79 -12.32
N PRO A 74 7.96 -1.74 -13.17
CA PRO A 74 9.06 -1.37 -14.03
C PRO A 74 10.22 -0.82 -13.18
N ARG A 75 11.35 -0.53 -13.81
CA ARG A 75 12.54 0.00 -13.11
C ARG A 75 12.26 1.24 -12.23
N TYR A 76 11.34 2.09 -12.66
CA TYR A 76 10.85 3.27 -11.95
C TYR A 76 9.34 3.36 -12.13
N ASN A 77 8.67 4.22 -11.38
CA ASN A 77 7.25 4.47 -11.56
C ASN A 77 6.37 3.27 -11.20
N HIS A 78 6.60 2.67 -10.04
CA HIS A 78 5.76 1.58 -9.53
C HIS A 78 4.31 2.02 -9.32
N TYR A 79 3.38 1.12 -9.57
CA TYR A 79 1.96 1.43 -9.54
C TYR A 79 1.15 0.28 -8.96
N ILE A 80 0.46 0.52 -7.86
CA ILE A 80 -0.43 -0.48 -7.29
C ILE A 80 -1.84 -0.35 -7.86
N ALA A 81 -2.45 -1.48 -8.21
CA ALA A 81 -3.74 -1.52 -8.88
C ALA A 81 -4.68 -2.57 -8.27
N PHE A 82 -5.95 -2.21 -8.15
CA PHE A 82 -7.00 -3.05 -7.55
C PHE A 82 -8.28 -3.02 -8.40
N GLY A 83 -9.15 -4.00 -8.18
CA GLY A 83 -10.41 -4.11 -8.93
C GLY A 83 -10.20 -4.57 -10.37
N ILE A 84 -9.12 -5.29 -10.62
CA ILE A 84 -8.80 -5.92 -11.90
C ILE A 84 -8.85 -7.44 -11.75
N ASP A 85 -9.17 -8.13 -12.83
CA ASP A 85 -9.30 -9.60 -12.86
C ASP A 85 -8.25 -10.28 -13.74
N GLU A 86 -7.45 -9.49 -14.44
CA GLU A 86 -6.35 -9.95 -15.29
C GLU A 86 -5.08 -9.18 -14.95
N PRO A 87 -3.89 -9.78 -14.94
CA PRO A 87 -2.64 -9.05 -14.78
C PRO A 87 -2.30 -8.29 -16.07
N LEU A 88 -1.58 -7.19 -15.94
CA LEU A 88 -1.09 -6.41 -17.10
C LEU A 88 -0.15 -7.25 -17.97
N ILE A 89 0.61 -8.11 -17.34
CA ILE A 89 1.59 -9.00 -17.96
C ILE A 89 1.11 -10.43 -17.73
N SER A 90 1.18 -11.29 -18.77
CA SER A 90 0.76 -12.67 -18.60
C SER A 90 1.64 -13.42 -17.57
N CYS A 91 1.06 -14.40 -16.90
CA CYS A 91 1.74 -15.22 -15.89
C CYS A 91 3.10 -15.75 -16.34
N ASP A 92 3.20 -16.16 -17.61
CA ASP A 92 4.43 -16.70 -18.18
C ASP A 92 5.56 -15.67 -18.25
N LEU A 93 5.22 -14.39 -18.44
CA LEU A 93 6.18 -13.29 -18.47
C LEU A 93 6.55 -12.80 -17.06
N ALA A 94 5.64 -12.87 -16.08
CA ALA A 94 5.91 -12.47 -14.70
C ALA A 94 7.03 -13.30 -14.05
N TRP A 95 7.19 -14.58 -14.46
CA TRP A 95 8.31 -15.42 -14.04
C TRP A 95 9.58 -15.26 -14.88
N VAL A 96 9.45 -14.83 -16.13
CA VAL A 96 10.58 -14.59 -17.05
C VAL A 96 11.27 -13.26 -16.73
N PHE A 97 10.51 -12.28 -16.22
CA PHE A 97 11.03 -10.97 -15.82
C PHE A 97 10.95 -10.77 -14.29
N PRO A 98 11.68 -11.57 -13.49
CA PRO A 98 11.72 -11.39 -12.05
C PRO A 98 12.42 -10.08 -11.65
N TYR A 99 13.03 -9.38 -12.61
CA TYR A 99 13.77 -8.16 -12.40
C TYR A 99 13.08 -6.98 -13.09
N GLU A 100 12.67 -6.04 -12.28
CA GLU A 100 12.01 -4.77 -12.59
C GLU A 100 12.73 -3.97 -13.68
N ASP A 101 14.04 -4.14 -13.83
CA ASP A 101 14.88 -3.38 -14.75
C ASP A 101 14.61 -3.65 -16.26
N GLU A 102 13.82 -4.69 -16.59
CA GLU A 102 13.58 -5.10 -17.99
C GLU A 102 12.20 -4.70 -18.54
N LEU A 103 11.29 -4.19 -17.67
CA LEU A 103 9.99 -3.70 -18.09
C LEU A 103 10.08 -2.27 -18.58
N ASP A 104 10.21 -2.08 -19.89
CA ASP A 104 10.12 -0.77 -20.54
C ASP A 104 8.66 -0.48 -20.95
N ILE A 105 7.82 -0.20 -19.96
CA ILE A 105 6.40 0.12 -20.16
C ILE A 105 6.15 1.56 -19.70
N SER A 106 5.53 2.36 -20.57
CA SER A 106 5.14 3.72 -20.20
C SER A 106 4.14 3.74 -19.04
N PRO A 107 4.35 4.58 -18.01
CA PRO A 107 3.40 4.72 -16.90
C PRO A 107 1.96 5.02 -17.36
N GLN A 108 1.78 5.85 -18.38
CA GLN A 108 0.45 6.15 -18.90
C GLN A 108 -0.26 4.89 -19.43
N PHE A 109 0.49 3.93 -19.99
CA PHE A 109 -0.08 2.71 -20.54
C PHE A 109 -0.76 1.86 -19.45
N TYR A 110 -0.05 1.55 -18.35
CA TYR A 110 -0.66 0.73 -17.29
C TYR A 110 -1.72 1.49 -16.46
N ILE A 111 -1.62 2.80 -16.32
CA ILE A 111 -2.67 3.63 -15.72
C ILE A 111 -3.95 3.54 -16.57
N ASP A 112 -3.83 3.72 -17.88
CA ASP A 112 -4.97 3.63 -18.80
C ASP A 112 -5.55 2.22 -18.84
N TRP A 113 -4.69 1.21 -18.81
CA TRP A 113 -5.10 -0.19 -18.77
C TRP A 113 -5.96 -0.49 -17.52
N VAL A 114 -5.50 -0.11 -16.32
CA VAL A 114 -6.25 -0.28 -15.06
C VAL A 114 -7.58 0.46 -15.13
N ARG A 115 -7.58 1.71 -15.59
CA ARG A 115 -8.78 2.52 -15.72
C ARG A 115 -9.79 1.89 -16.70
N ASN A 116 -9.34 1.37 -17.83
CA ASN A 116 -10.18 0.76 -18.85
C ASN A 116 -10.79 -0.57 -18.39
N LYS A 117 -10.15 -1.26 -17.44
CA LYS A 117 -10.70 -2.44 -16.75
C LYS A 117 -11.66 -2.07 -15.60
N GLY A 118 -11.89 -0.79 -15.35
CA GLY A 118 -12.75 -0.31 -14.25
C GLY A 118 -12.09 -0.30 -12.88
N GLY A 119 -10.82 -0.68 -12.80
CA GLY A 119 -10.02 -0.69 -11.59
C GLY A 119 -9.67 0.70 -11.05
N ILE A 120 -9.06 0.72 -9.91
CA ILE A 120 -8.43 1.89 -9.30
C ILE A 120 -6.94 1.63 -9.13
N GLY A 121 -6.13 2.69 -9.17
CA GLY A 121 -4.70 2.52 -8.94
C GLY A 121 -4.03 3.77 -8.42
N PHE A 122 -2.89 3.54 -7.78
CA PHE A 122 -2.15 4.55 -7.05
C PHE A 122 -0.68 4.52 -7.45
N ILE A 123 -0.09 5.69 -7.60
CA ILE A 123 1.36 5.86 -7.70
C ILE A 123 1.97 5.37 -6.39
N ALA A 124 2.81 4.33 -6.44
CA ALA A 124 3.41 3.71 -5.26
C ALA A 124 4.66 4.50 -4.82
N HIS A 125 4.87 4.59 -3.51
CA HIS A 125 6.08 5.16 -2.85
C HIS A 125 6.86 6.18 -3.70
N PRO A 126 6.23 7.30 -4.15
CA PRO A 126 6.76 8.18 -5.22
C PRO A 126 8.11 8.82 -4.90
N ASP A 127 8.50 8.83 -3.66
CA ASP A 127 9.72 9.44 -3.15
C ASP A 127 10.74 8.42 -2.61
N HIS A 128 10.64 7.15 -3.07
CA HIS A 128 11.57 6.09 -2.67
C HIS A 128 12.98 6.33 -3.22
N GLU A 129 13.91 6.71 -2.35
CA GLU A 129 15.30 7.03 -2.70
C GLU A 129 16.26 5.85 -2.54
N GLY A 130 15.78 4.76 -1.93
CA GLY A 130 16.63 3.62 -1.61
C GLY A 130 17.69 3.93 -0.54
N SER A 131 18.65 3.01 -0.42
CA SER A 131 19.81 3.18 0.45
C SER A 131 21.03 2.48 -0.18
N PRO A 132 21.89 3.18 -0.92
CA PRO A 132 23.03 2.58 -1.60
C PRO A 132 23.98 1.86 -0.64
N ARG A 133 24.13 2.37 0.59
CA ARG A 133 24.97 1.77 1.63
C ARG A 133 24.49 0.37 2.06
N PHE A 134 23.20 0.11 1.96
CA PHE A 134 22.57 -1.17 2.31
C PHE A 134 22.06 -1.94 1.07
N HIS A 135 22.56 -1.54 -0.11
CA HIS A 135 22.21 -2.16 -1.40
C HIS A 135 20.70 -2.17 -1.69
N VAL A 136 19.99 -1.12 -1.23
CA VAL A 136 18.60 -0.90 -1.58
C VAL A 136 18.55 0.03 -2.80
N LYS A 137 17.99 -0.45 -3.89
CA LYS A 137 17.80 0.33 -5.13
C LYS A 137 16.82 1.48 -4.92
N GLN A 138 16.85 2.46 -5.80
CA GLN A 138 15.90 3.57 -5.85
C GLN A 138 14.77 3.23 -6.83
N PHE A 139 13.51 3.45 -6.41
CA PHE A 139 12.30 3.14 -7.18
C PHE A 139 11.31 4.33 -7.18
N ASN A 140 11.81 5.56 -7.24
CA ASN A 140 10.99 6.75 -7.20
C ASN A 140 10.12 6.94 -8.44
N TRP A 141 9.01 7.66 -8.28
CA TRP A 141 8.19 8.12 -9.41
C TRP A 141 8.84 9.33 -10.10
N ASN A 142 9.00 9.28 -11.40
CA ASN A 142 9.67 10.33 -12.17
C ASN A 142 8.86 10.89 -13.35
N ASP A 143 7.74 10.24 -13.74
CA ASP A 143 6.87 10.73 -14.81
C ASP A 143 5.57 11.34 -14.25
N TRP A 144 5.63 12.62 -13.94
CA TRP A 144 4.49 13.38 -13.42
C TRP A 144 3.56 13.95 -14.50
N SER A 145 3.81 13.68 -15.77
CA SER A 145 2.98 14.10 -16.89
C SER A 145 1.72 13.22 -17.06
N VAL A 146 1.73 12.04 -16.45
CA VAL A 146 0.63 11.05 -16.53
C VAL A 146 -0.64 11.52 -15.84
N THR A 147 -1.76 10.98 -16.31
CA THR A 147 -3.10 11.32 -15.80
C THR A 147 -3.97 10.07 -15.66
N GLY A 148 -5.10 10.19 -14.94
CA GLY A 148 -6.08 9.11 -14.87
C GLY A 148 -5.88 8.12 -13.73
N TYR A 149 -4.81 8.22 -12.94
CA TYR A 149 -4.65 7.47 -11.70
C TYR A 149 -5.60 7.97 -10.60
N THR A 150 -6.00 7.10 -9.68
CA THR A 150 -6.93 7.42 -8.57
C THR A 150 -6.25 8.24 -7.49
N GLY A 151 -5.02 7.87 -7.16
CA GLY A 151 -4.30 8.49 -6.04
C GLY A 151 -2.82 8.18 -6.03
N MET A 152 -2.20 8.44 -4.90
CA MET A 152 -0.77 8.18 -4.69
C MET A 152 -0.48 7.84 -3.23
N GLY A 153 0.58 7.12 -2.99
CA GLY A 153 1.18 6.99 -1.67
C GLY A 153 1.70 8.33 -1.17
N ILE A 154 1.19 8.76 -0.03
CA ILE A 154 1.66 9.99 0.61
C ILE A 154 2.61 9.71 1.76
N TRP A 155 2.58 8.50 2.28
CA TRP A 155 3.50 8.01 3.30
C TRP A 155 3.67 6.50 3.17
N ASP A 156 4.88 6.05 2.87
CA ASP A 156 5.25 4.65 2.83
C ASP A 156 6.18 4.29 3.99
N PHE A 157 5.85 3.19 4.69
CA PHE A 157 6.57 2.75 5.88
C PHE A 157 8.00 2.33 5.57
N MET A 158 8.17 1.49 4.55
CA MET A 158 9.50 0.97 4.20
C MET A 158 10.40 2.07 3.62
N THR A 159 9.85 2.97 2.81
CA THR A 159 10.59 4.14 2.29
C THR A 159 11.07 5.05 3.41
N ASP A 160 10.22 5.38 4.38
CA ASP A 160 10.61 6.23 5.53
C ASP A 160 11.67 5.53 6.38
N TRP A 161 11.47 4.23 6.68
CA TRP A 161 12.43 3.45 7.44
C TRP A 161 13.78 3.31 6.71
N GLN A 162 13.78 2.99 5.42
CA GLN A 162 14.99 2.87 4.60
C GLN A 162 15.76 4.18 4.52
N GLY A 163 15.07 5.32 4.53
CA GLY A 163 15.68 6.65 4.66
C GLY A 163 16.46 6.87 5.95
N GLN A 164 16.26 6.02 6.99
CA GLN A 164 17.05 6.05 8.22
C GLN A 164 18.34 5.22 8.13
N LEU A 165 18.52 4.42 7.07
CA LEU A 165 19.68 3.55 6.88
C LEU A 165 20.93 4.33 6.42
N THR A 166 21.33 5.34 7.19
CA THR A 166 22.47 6.22 6.87
C THR A 166 23.79 5.75 7.48
N GLY A 167 23.72 4.81 8.43
CA GLY A 167 24.87 4.22 9.09
C GLY A 167 24.45 3.04 9.96
N PHE A 168 25.42 2.18 10.32
CA PHE A 168 25.14 0.93 11.03
C PHE A 168 24.41 1.12 12.37
N ALA A 169 24.89 2.02 13.22
CA ALA A 169 24.26 2.29 14.52
C ALA A 169 22.83 2.83 14.35
N ARG A 170 22.60 3.68 13.33
CA ARG A 170 21.28 4.23 13.05
C ARG A 170 20.35 3.16 12.46
N ALA A 171 20.85 2.29 11.59
CA ALA A 171 20.10 1.16 11.05
C ALA A 171 19.63 0.23 12.18
N LEU A 172 20.53 -0.11 13.12
CA LEU A 172 20.19 -0.95 14.27
C LEU A 172 19.13 -0.27 15.16
N LEU A 173 19.30 1.02 15.46
CA LEU A 173 18.34 1.77 16.25
C LEU A 173 16.97 1.84 15.55
N SER A 174 16.95 2.10 14.25
CA SER A 174 15.69 2.18 13.47
C SER A 174 15.00 0.83 13.34
N TYR A 175 15.73 -0.28 13.37
CA TYR A 175 15.16 -1.62 13.36
C TYR A 175 14.47 -1.98 14.69
N TYR A 176 15.09 -1.63 15.83
CA TYR A 176 14.53 -1.95 17.17
C TYR A 176 13.52 -0.93 17.66
N LEU A 177 13.65 0.33 17.28
CA LEU A 177 12.79 1.44 17.71
C LEU A 177 12.22 2.23 16.51
N PRO A 178 11.58 1.55 15.53
CA PRO A 178 11.17 2.20 14.29
C PRO A 178 10.20 3.35 14.53
N ALA A 179 9.24 3.21 15.44
CA ALA A 179 8.24 4.24 15.73
C ALA A 179 8.83 5.61 16.12
N TYR A 180 10.01 5.59 16.76
CA TYR A 180 10.71 6.81 17.17
C TYR A 180 11.67 7.34 16.11
N MET A 181 11.92 6.55 15.07
CA MET A 181 12.87 6.89 14.00
C MET A 181 12.20 7.32 12.71
N LEU A 182 10.93 6.95 12.51
CA LEU A 182 10.14 7.44 11.37
C LEU A 182 10.04 8.97 11.41
N LYS A 183 10.12 9.59 10.24
CA LYS A 183 10.07 11.05 10.07
C LYS A 183 8.70 11.55 9.64
N GLY A 184 7.85 10.64 9.17
CA GLY A 184 6.58 10.99 8.57
C GLY A 184 6.68 11.23 7.05
N PRO A 185 5.58 11.59 6.44
CA PRO A 185 5.53 11.84 5.01
C PRO A 185 6.48 12.98 4.60
N LYS A 186 7.16 12.82 3.48
CA LYS A 186 8.06 13.88 2.98
C LYS A 186 7.29 15.12 2.57
N LYS A 187 7.82 16.28 2.91
CA LYS A 187 7.19 17.58 2.59
C LYS A 187 7.00 17.77 1.09
N GLU A 188 7.94 17.30 0.29
CA GLU A 188 7.89 17.35 -1.17
C GLU A 188 6.73 16.52 -1.72
N THR A 189 6.51 15.34 -1.15
CA THR A 189 5.40 14.45 -1.52
C THR A 189 4.06 15.10 -1.17
N LEU A 190 3.92 15.64 0.04
CA LEU A 190 2.71 16.34 0.46
C LEU A 190 2.46 17.59 -0.40
N ARG A 191 3.49 18.39 -0.68
CA ARG A 191 3.36 19.55 -1.56
C ARG A 191 2.91 19.15 -2.97
N ARG A 192 3.49 18.08 -3.52
CA ARG A 192 3.08 17.54 -4.82
C ARG A 192 1.63 17.08 -4.81
N TRP A 193 1.23 16.38 -3.77
CA TRP A 193 -0.14 15.93 -3.58
C TRP A 193 -1.13 17.11 -3.50
N ASP A 194 -0.80 18.16 -2.76
CA ASP A 194 -1.59 19.40 -2.69
C ASP A 194 -1.71 20.07 -4.06
N GLU A 195 -0.60 20.17 -4.81
CA GLU A 195 -0.60 20.77 -6.15
C GLU A 195 -1.50 20.01 -7.12
N LEU A 196 -1.44 18.68 -7.11
CA LEU A 196 -2.29 17.81 -7.93
C LEU A 196 -3.77 17.96 -7.56
N ASN A 197 -4.09 18.08 -6.27
CA ASN A 197 -5.46 18.24 -5.80
C ASN A 197 -6.08 19.61 -6.16
N ARG A 198 -5.30 20.61 -6.54
CA ARG A 198 -5.83 21.87 -7.10
C ARG A 198 -6.50 21.67 -8.48
N ALA A 199 -6.04 20.71 -9.24
CA ALA A 199 -6.54 20.47 -10.60
C ALA A 199 -7.60 19.35 -10.63
N ARG A 200 -7.43 18.29 -9.82
CA ARG A 200 -8.34 17.15 -9.75
C ARG A 200 -8.17 16.44 -8.41
N ARG A 201 -9.15 15.65 -8.03
CA ARG A 201 -9.01 14.80 -6.85
C ARG A 201 -7.90 13.76 -7.06
N VAL A 202 -6.94 13.73 -6.15
CA VAL A 202 -5.91 12.70 -6.04
C VAL A 202 -5.94 12.16 -4.61
N VAL A 203 -6.29 10.91 -4.45
CA VAL A 203 -6.46 10.30 -3.13
C VAL A 203 -5.10 9.97 -2.53
N GLY A 204 -4.86 10.39 -1.28
CA GLY A 204 -3.66 9.99 -0.54
C GLY A 204 -3.89 8.69 0.21
N ILE A 205 -2.96 7.75 0.10
CA ILE A 205 -2.95 6.51 0.87
C ILE A 205 -1.65 6.38 1.67
N GLY A 206 -1.72 5.62 2.77
CA GLY A 206 -0.55 5.11 3.48
C GLY A 206 -0.21 3.73 2.95
N GLU A 207 1.06 3.47 2.76
CA GLU A 207 1.60 2.23 2.21
C GLU A 207 2.55 1.57 3.20
N LEU A 208 2.72 0.26 3.08
CA LEU A 208 3.71 -0.48 3.87
C LEU A 208 4.92 -0.91 3.05
N ASP A 209 4.72 -1.37 1.82
CA ASP A 209 5.73 -1.96 0.94
C ASP A 209 6.57 -3.05 1.64
N ASN A 210 5.92 -3.84 2.47
CA ASN A 210 6.59 -4.82 3.32
C ASN A 210 6.59 -6.23 2.70
N HIS A 211 7.76 -6.88 2.73
CA HIS A 211 8.02 -8.20 2.15
C HIS A 211 8.41 -9.25 3.20
N GLU A 212 8.56 -8.87 4.45
CA GLU A 212 9.22 -9.69 5.49
C GLU A 212 10.59 -10.23 5.06
N THR A 213 11.34 -9.47 4.29
CA THR A 213 12.64 -9.87 3.75
C THR A 213 13.57 -10.40 4.84
N ILE A 214 14.21 -11.55 4.60
CA ILE A 214 15.25 -12.09 5.47
C ILE A 214 16.62 -11.59 4.99
N LYS A 215 17.36 -10.98 5.89
CA LYS A 215 18.74 -10.54 5.65
C LYS A 215 19.68 -11.28 6.58
N GLU A 216 20.67 -11.92 6.01
CA GLU A 216 21.77 -12.51 6.77
C GLU A 216 22.85 -11.47 7.02
N MET A 217 23.25 -11.29 8.27
CA MET A 217 24.32 -10.39 8.65
C MET A 217 25.05 -10.92 9.88
N PHE A 218 26.38 -11.03 9.79
CA PHE A 218 27.23 -11.57 10.85
C PHE A 218 26.85 -12.98 11.35
N GLY A 219 26.31 -13.84 10.45
CA GLY A 219 25.87 -15.19 10.78
C GLY A 219 24.51 -15.26 11.49
N PHE A 220 23.78 -14.16 11.56
CA PHE A 220 22.42 -14.10 12.09
C PHE A 220 21.43 -13.72 11.00
N GLU A 221 20.25 -14.33 11.07
CA GLU A 221 19.12 -13.94 10.23
C GLU A 221 18.31 -12.82 10.86
N PHE A 222 18.09 -11.76 10.10
CA PHE A 222 17.24 -10.66 10.47
C PHE A 222 15.99 -10.65 9.56
N ARG A 223 14.84 -10.90 10.16
CA ARG A 223 13.56 -10.74 9.47
C ARG A 223 13.14 -9.28 9.55
N ILE A 224 13.16 -8.61 8.40
CA ILE A 224 12.83 -7.18 8.32
C ILE A 224 11.32 -7.01 8.44
N PHE A 225 10.90 -6.50 9.60
CA PHE A 225 9.52 -6.23 10.00
C PHE A 225 8.52 -7.35 9.67
N PRO A 226 8.45 -8.42 10.49
CA PRO A 226 7.31 -9.34 10.43
C PRO A 226 5.98 -8.57 10.37
N PHE A 227 5.00 -9.05 9.58
CA PHE A 227 3.73 -8.35 9.41
C PHE A 227 3.02 -8.05 10.74
N SER A 228 3.14 -8.94 11.73
CA SER A 228 2.64 -8.71 13.09
C SER A 228 3.22 -7.45 13.76
N LYS A 229 4.40 -7.02 13.34
CA LYS A 229 5.04 -5.78 13.79
C LYS A 229 4.73 -4.62 12.85
N ALA A 230 4.82 -4.83 11.51
CA ALA A 230 4.62 -3.79 10.51
C ALA A 230 3.19 -3.20 10.56
N PHE A 231 2.18 -4.02 10.80
CA PHE A 231 0.77 -3.61 10.85
C PHE A 231 0.41 -2.67 12.02
N ARG A 232 1.34 -2.43 12.91
CA ARG A 232 1.19 -1.45 14.00
C ARG A 232 1.53 -0.02 13.61
N PHE A 233 2.02 0.21 12.40
CA PHE A 233 2.52 1.53 11.99
C PHE A 233 1.52 2.28 11.13
N ILE A 234 1.76 2.35 9.83
CA ILE A 234 0.98 3.15 8.91
C ILE A 234 -0.26 2.38 8.48
N ARG A 235 -1.42 2.98 8.66
CA ARG A 235 -2.70 2.46 8.21
C ARG A 235 -3.43 3.48 7.36
N THR A 236 -4.19 2.96 6.41
CA THR A 236 -5.16 3.75 5.65
C THR A 236 -6.55 3.37 6.16
N HIS A 237 -7.24 4.33 6.73
CA HIS A 237 -8.63 4.17 7.12
C HIS A 237 -9.56 4.55 5.99
N VAL A 238 -10.66 3.81 5.83
CA VAL A 238 -11.73 4.14 4.90
C VAL A 238 -13.02 4.45 5.64
N LEU A 239 -13.68 5.53 5.24
CA LEU A 239 -14.94 5.97 5.81
C LEU A 239 -16.10 5.57 4.89
N THR A 240 -16.99 4.71 5.38
CA THR A 240 -18.03 4.08 4.56
C THR A 240 -19.42 4.24 5.14
N GLU A 241 -20.42 4.41 4.29
CA GLU A 241 -21.83 4.42 4.70
C GLU A 241 -22.33 3.00 4.97
N ALA A 242 -21.91 2.05 4.14
CA ALA A 242 -22.27 0.64 4.29
C ALA A 242 -21.32 -0.06 5.27
N SER A 243 -21.89 -0.94 6.09
CA SER A 243 -21.10 -1.82 6.96
C SER A 243 -20.53 -2.99 6.16
N PHE A 244 -19.36 -3.48 6.60
CA PHE A 244 -18.83 -4.72 6.09
C PHE A 244 -19.78 -5.88 6.43
N LEU A 245 -19.85 -6.84 5.53
CA LEU A 245 -20.59 -8.08 5.69
C LEU A 245 -19.64 -9.17 6.18
N GLU A 246 -20.16 -10.15 6.91
CA GLU A 246 -19.35 -11.30 7.37
C GLU A 246 -18.74 -12.07 6.21
N GLU A 247 -19.46 -12.17 5.08
CA GLU A 247 -18.98 -12.81 3.86
C GLU A 247 -19.11 -11.85 2.67
N GLY A 248 -18.11 -11.82 1.80
CA GLY A 248 -18.32 -11.46 0.44
C GLY A 248 -17.48 -10.43 -0.26
N GLU A 249 -17.55 -10.57 -1.56
CA GLU A 249 -17.01 -9.68 -2.59
C GLU A 249 -17.45 -8.21 -2.40
N ARG A 250 -18.63 -7.99 -1.81
CA ARG A 250 -19.17 -6.65 -1.57
C ARG A 250 -18.26 -5.78 -0.68
N ASN A 251 -17.52 -6.37 0.25
CA ASN A 251 -16.61 -5.60 1.11
C ASN A 251 -15.45 -5.03 0.31
N ARG A 252 -14.94 -5.76 -0.69
CA ARG A 252 -13.97 -5.23 -1.67
C ARG A 252 -14.51 -3.95 -2.32
N GLU A 253 -15.73 -3.99 -2.83
CA GLU A 253 -16.32 -2.84 -3.52
C GLU A 253 -16.57 -1.65 -2.59
N ILE A 254 -16.94 -1.91 -1.33
CA ILE A 254 -17.10 -0.87 -0.32
C ILE A 254 -15.75 -0.14 -0.11
N VAL A 255 -14.65 -0.88 0.06
CA VAL A 255 -13.30 -0.30 0.23
C VAL A 255 -12.87 0.45 -1.02
N LEU A 256 -12.94 -0.18 -2.20
CA LEU A 256 -12.54 0.44 -3.47
C LEU A 256 -13.35 1.71 -3.78
N SER A 257 -14.65 1.69 -3.48
CA SER A 257 -15.53 2.86 -3.66
C SER A 257 -15.17 4.00 -2.71
N ALA A 258 -14.86 3.70 -1.45
CA ALA A 258 -14.43 4.71 -0.47
C ALA A 258 -13.12 5.36 -0.91
N LEU A 259 -12.12 4.56 -1.29
CA LEU A 259 -10.84 5.04 -1.81
C LEU A 259 -11.04 5.89 -3.07
N LYS A 260 -11.84 5.43 -4.05
CA LYS A 260 -12.12 6.17 -5.28
C LYS A 260 -12.76 7.55 -5.01
N ARG A 261 -13.56 7.65 -3.94
CA ARG A 261 -14.22 8.89 -3.52
C ARG A 261 -13.34 9.78 -2.64
N GLY A 262 -12.16 9.33 -2.22
CA GLY A 262 -11.28 10.05 -1.30
C GLY A 262 -11.81 10.06 0.14
N ARG A 263 -12.66 9.11 0.50
CA ARG A 263 -13.16 8.92 1.87
C ARG A 263 -12.18 8.06 2.66
N ALA A 264 -10.99 8.58 2.85
CA ALA A 264 -9.90 7.90 3.53
C ALA A 264 -9.01 8.89 4.27
N TYR A 265 -8.32 8.42 5.29
CA TYR A 265 -7.23 9.13 5.94
C TYR A 265 -6.09 8.17 6.29
N VAL A 266 -4.89 8.71 6.46
CA VAL A 266 -3.69 7.96 6.81
C VAL A 266 -3.30 8.26 8.24
N ALA A 267 -2.95 7.23 8.99
CA ALA A 267 -2.60 7.36 10.40
C ALA A 267 -1.37 6.53 10.77
N LEU A 268 -0.60 7.01 11.76
CA LEU A 268 0.40 6.25 12.48
C LEU A 268 -0.22 5.72 13.78
N GLU A 269 -0.57 4.45 13.81
CA GLU A 269 -1.31 3.86 14.94
C GLU A 269 -0.44 3.19 15.99
N TYR A 270 0.87 3.31 15.90
CA TYR A 270 1.77 2.68 16.86
C TYR A 270 1.55 3.17 18.30
N PHE A 271 1.21 4.43 18.48
CA PHE A 271 1.06 5.07 19.80
C PHE A 271 -0.38 5.03 20.31
N GLU A 272 -1.35 5.25 19.43
CA GLU A 272 -2.77 5.38 19.77
C GLU A 272 -3.63 4.93 18.58
N GLU A 273 -4.78 4.35 18.89
CA GLU A 273 -5.80 4.03 17.87
C GLU A 273 -6.47 5.31 17.38
N THR A 274 -6.61 5.47 16.08
CA THR A 274 -7.18 6.67 15.45
C THR A 274 -8.62 6.51 14.98
N ARG A 275 -9.25 5.36 15.20
CA ARG A 275 -10.65 5.12 14.80
C ARG A 275 -11.57 6.22 15.32
N GLY A 276 -12.49 6.63 14.45
CA GLY A 276 -13.46 7.68 14.77
C GLY A 276 -12.93 9.10 14.53
N PHE A 277 -11.69 9.23 14.01
CA PHE A 277 -11.24 10.53 13.50
C PHE A 277 -12.12 10.95 12.33
N SER A 278 -12.59 12.21 12.35
CA SER A 278 -13.34 12.77 11.25
C SER A 278 -12.93 14.22 10.99
N PHE A 279 -12.75 14.53 9.73
CA PHE A 279 -12.58 15.90 9.25
C PHE A 279 -13.58 16.12 8.12
N VAL A 280 -14.50 17.03 8.32
CA VAL A 280 -15.56 17.35 7.35
C VAL A 280 -15.59 18.84 7.08
N VAL A 281 -15.76 19.17 5.80
CA VAL A 281 -16.08 20.54 5.39
C VAL A 281 -17.56 20.55 5.04
N LEU A 282 -18.33 21.37 5.75
CA LEU A 282 -19.75 21.58 5.49
C LEU A 282 -19.88 22.79 4.57
N ASP A 283 -20.61 22.62 3.48
CA ASP A 283 -21.07 23.76 2.67
C ASP A 283 -22.27 24.41 3.37
N GLU A 284 -22.36 25.73 3.38
CA GLU A 284 -23.46 26.47 3.99
C GLU A 284 -24.84 26.19 3.33
N SER A 285 -24.83 25.43 2.24
CA SER A 285 -26.03 25.08 1.48
C SER A 285 -26.64 23.71 1.84
N GLU A 286 -26.10 22.97 2.85
CA GLU A 286 -26.66 21.70 3.31
C GLU A 286 -27.16 21.76 4.78
#